data_54c85e33764c9bf849af043e6862f271
#
_entry.id   54c85e33764c9bf849af043e6862f271
#
_cell.length_a   1.000
_cell.length_b   1.000
_cell.length_c   1.000
_cell.angle_alpha   90.00
_cell.angle_beta   90.00
_cell.angle_gamma   90.00
#
_symmetry.space_group_name_H-M   'P 1'
#
loop_
_entity.id
_entity.type
_entity.pdbx_description
1 polymer ?
#
loop_
_entity_poly.entity_id
_entity_poly.type
_entity_poly.pdbx_seq_one_letter_code
_entity_poly.pdbx_strand_id
1 'polypeptide(L)'
;MKVLLIDDHPLILSALKSTILGLEGGVVVVDVGDARSARTILQDDSDFDLVLLDLRLADADGFDVLSEFRTAYPALPVVVVSASDRTSDVIRSIDLGAMGFVPKRSSNDVLFEALRMVMSGGIYVPPMNLGDEP
;
A
#
# COMPACT_ATOMS: atom_id res chain seq x y z
N MET A 1 -5.14 -3.48 15.19
CA MET A 1 -4.68 -3.61 13.79
C MET A 1 -3.25 -3.14 13.68
N LYS A 2 -2.45 -3.85 12.92
CA LYS A 2 -1.03 -3.57 12.75
C LYS A 2 -0.72 -3.40 11.26
N VAL A 3 -0.17 -2.25 10.89
CA VAL A 3 0.06 -1.84 9.50
C VAL A 3 1.55 -1.61 9.27
N LEU A 4 2.09 -2.19 8.20
CA LEU A 4 3.44 -1.90 7.73
C LEU A 4 3.37 -0.90 6.59
N LEU A 5 4.04 0.23 6.74
CA LEU A 5 4.07 1.30 5.76
C LEU A 5 5.47 1.40 5.15
N ILE A 6 5.57 1.21 3.84
CA ILE A 6 6.85 1.19 3.12
C ILE A 6 6.88 2.35 2.12
N ASP A 7 7.64 3.39 2.45
CA ASP A 7 7.78 4.60 1.63
C ASP A 7 9.07 5.32 2.03
N ASP A 8 9.84 5.77 1.07
CA ASP A 8 11.11 6.46 1.33
C ASP A 8 10.99 7.98 1.39
N HIS A 9 9.78 8.53 1.36
CA HIS A 9 9.53 9.96 1.44
C HIS A 9 9.10 10.34 2.86
N PRO A 10 9.96 10.97 3.69
CA PRO A 10 9.66 11.21 5.11
C PRO A 10 8.36 12.00 5.35
N LEU A 11 8.08 13.00 4.53
CA LEU A 11 6.86 13.80 4.69
C LEU A 11 5.60 12.99 4.38
N ILE A 12 5.67 12.14 3.36
CA ILE A 12 4.57 11.25 2.99
C ILE A 12 4.36 10.20 4.08
N LEU A 13 5.42 9.62 4.61
CA LEU A 13 5.34 8.68 5.73
C LEU A 13 4.62 9.29 6.92
N SER A 14 5.01 10.51 7.31
CA SER A 14 4.37 11.20 8.43
C SER A 14 2.89 11.45 8.19
N ALA A 15 2.53 11.92 6.99
CA ALA A 15 1.15 12.22 6.64
C ALA A 15 0.29 10.94 6.62
N LEU A 16 0.77 9.89 5.98
CA LEU A 16 0.06 8.61 5.92
C LEU A 16 -0.09 8.00 7.30
N LYS A 17 0.96 8.04 8.11
CA LYS A 17 0.93 7.51 9.48
C LYS A 17 -0.13 8.21 10.32
N SER A 18 -0.16 9.54 10.29
CA SER A 18 -1.17 10.32 11.00
C SER A 18 -2.59 9.98 10.54
N THR A 19 -2.77 9.85 9.22
CA THR A 19 -4.07 9.53 8.63
C THR A 19 -4.54 8.15 9.08
N ILE A 20 -3.66 7.16 9.01
CA ILE A 20 -3.98 5.78 9.37
C ILE A 20 -4.29 5.67 10.87
N LEU A 21 -3.52 6.34 11.72
CA LEU A 21 -3.77 6.35 13.15
C LEU A 21 -5.11 6.97 13.52
N GLY A 22 -5.67 7.81 12.66
CA GLY A 22 -6.99 8.41 12.86
C GLY A 22 -8.16 7.49 12.50
N LEU A 23 -7.90 6.33 11.87
CA LEU A 23 -8.98 5.43 11.42
C LEU A 23 -9.77 4.84 12.58
N GLU A 24 -9.07 4.33 13.57
CA GLU A 24 -9.69 3.72 14.76
C GLU A 24 -8.65 3.62 15.87
N GLY A 25 -9.12 3.47 17.10
CA GLY A 25 -8.23 3.29 18.23
C GLY A 25 -7.50 1.94 18.16
N GLY A 26 -6.26 1.90 18.64
CA GLY A 26 -5.49 0.68 18.70
C GLY A 26 -4.74 0.29 17.43
N VAL A 27 -4.71 1.16 16.42
CA VAL A 27 -3.89 0.92 15.23
C VAL A 27 -2.43 1.16 15.53
N VAL A 28 -1.60 0.18 15.21
CA VAL A 28 -0.14 0.29 15.32
C VAL A 28 0.43 0.40 13.92
N VAL A 29 1.22 1.43 13.66
CA VAL A 29 1.87 1.64 12.37
C VAL A 29 3.37 1.49 12.54
N VAL A 30 3.95 0.56 11.78
CA VAL A 30 5.40 0.41 11.67
C VAL A 30 5.79 0.96 10.30
N ASP A 31 6.66 1.95 10.27
CA ASP A 31 7.06 2.59 9.02
C ASP A 31 8.53 2.31 8.71
N VAL A 32 8.81 2.00 7.47
CA VAL A 32 10.17 1.78 6.95
C VAL A 32 10.35 2.51 5.63
N GLY A 33 11.59 2.85 5.31
CA GLY A 33 11.90 3.65 4.13
C GLY A 33 12.35 2.85 2.92
N ASP A 34 12.53 1.54 3.04
CA ASP A 34 13.07 0.71 1.95
C ASP A 34 12.56 -0.72 2.02
N ALA A 35 12.76 -1.45 0.91
CA ALA A 35 12.33 -2.83 0.80
C ALA A 35 13.15 -3.77 1.70
N ARG A 36 14.43 -3.49 1.88
CA ARG A 36 15.32 -4.29 2.72
C ARG A 36 14.82 -4.33 4.17
N SER A 37 14.50 -3.15 4.72
CA SER A 37 13.96 -3.05 6.07
C SER A 37 12.62 -3.75 6.19
N ALA A 38 11.77 -3.61 5.18
CA ALA A 38 10.47 -4.27 5.16
C ALA A 38 10.62 -5.80 5.18
N ARG A 39 11.53 -6.34 4.38
CA ARG A 39 11.80 -7.78 4.36
C ARG A 39 12.25 -8.29 5.72
N THR A 40 13.16 -7.57 6.37
CA THR A 40 13.66 -7.93 7.70
C THR A 40 12.53 -7.97 8.72
N ILE A 41 11.68 -6.95 8.71
CA ILE A 41 10.55 -6.88 9.64
C ILE A 41 9.58 -8.03 9.41
N LEU A 42 9.22 -8.32 8.18
CA LEU A 42 8.27 -9.39 7.87
C LEU A 42 8.83 -10.79 8.16
N GLN A 43 10.15 -10.97 8.06
CA GLN A 43 10.79 -12.23 8.44
C GLN A 43 10.74 -12.47 9.95
N ASP A 44 10.86 -11.41 10.75
CA ASP A 44 10.86 -11.51 12.19
C ASP A 44 9.44 -11.52 12.78
N ASP A 45 8.51 -10.83 12.12
CA ASP A 45 7.14 -10.66 12.60
C ASP A 45 6.19 -10.56 11.41
N SER A 46 5.47 -11.64 11.13
CA SER A 46 4.49 -11.70 10.06
C SER A 46 3.07 -11.37 10.54
N ASP A 47 2.90 -10.91 11.77
CA ASP A 47 1.60 -10.63 12.38
C ASP A 47 1.10 -9.22 12.04
N PHE A 48 1.26 -8.84 10.78
CA PHE A 48 0.69 -7.61 10.23
C PHE A 48 -0.65 -7.90 9.58
N ASP A 49 -1.55 -6.93 9.68
CA ASP A 49 -2.88 -7.02 9.06
C ASP A 49 -2.92 -6.41 7.66
N LEU A 50 -1.98 -5.53 7.35
CA LEU A 50 -1.98 -4.78 6.10
C LEU A 50 -0.60 -4.23 5.80
N VAL A 51 -0.24 -4.20 4.52
CA VAL A 51 0.95 -3.50 4.02
C VAL A 51 0.53 -2.38 3.09
N LEU A 52 1.04 -1.18 3.31
CA LEU A 52 0.94 -0.07 2.37
C LEU A 52 2.29 0.11 1.70
N LEU A 53 2.33 0.00 0.39
CA LEU A 53 3.57 -0.06 -0.39
C LEU A 53 3.64 1.06 -1.42
N ASP A 54 4.71 1.86 -1.35
CA ASP A 54 5.07 2.78 -2.41
C ASP A 54 5.76 2.01 -3.54
N LEU A 55 5.38 2.30 -4.78
CA LEU A 55 6.00 1.66 -5.95
C LEU A 55 7.41 2.18 -6.25
N ARG A 56 7.76 3.36 -5.75
CA ARG A 56 9.07 3.98 -6.00
C ARG A 56 9.90 3.95 -4.74
N LEU A 57 10.72 2.92 -4.62
CA LEU A 57 11.67 2.76 -3.53
C LEU A 57 13.09 2.93 -4.07
N ALA A 58 14.00 3.45 -3.26
CA ALA A 58 15.37 3.71 -3.68
C ALA A 58 16.14 2.42 -3.94
N ASP A 59 15.82 1.33 -3.23
CA ASP A 59 16.56 0.07 -3.25
C ASP A 59 15.89 -1.05 -4.05
N ALA A 60 14.69 -0.83 -4.58
CA ALA A 60 13.97 -1.88 -5.28
C ALA A 60 12.84 -1.33 -6.15
N ASP A 61 12.45 -2.10 -7.15
CA ASP A 61 11.24 -1.85 -7.91
C ASP A 61 10.03 -2.29 -7.08
N GLY A 62 9.09 -1.38 -6.87
CA GLY A 62 7.91 -1.65 -6.05
C GLY A 62 7.02 -2.76 -6.59
N PHE A 63 6.95 -2.95 -7.91
CA PHE A 63 6.20 -4.06 -8.51
C PHE A 63 6.83 -5.40 -8.14
N ASP A 64 8.16 -5.48 -8.12
CA ASP A 64 8.87 -6.71 -7.71
C ASP A 64 8.62 -7.01 -6.24
N VAL A 65 8.64 -5.98 -5.39
CA VAL A 65 8.36 -6.13 -3.96
C VAL A 65 6.92 -6.59 -3.73
N LEU A 66 5.97 -6.01 -4.46
CA LEU A 66 4.57 -6.41 -4.40
C LEU A 66 4.41 -7.90 -4.72
N SER A 67 4.97 -8.34 -5.84
CA SER A 67 4.91 -9.74 -6.26
C SER A 67 5.55 -10.66 -5.22
N GLU A 68 6.71 -10.28 -4.70
CA GLU A 68 7.42 -11.03 -3.67
C GLU A 68 6.56 -11.21 -2.41
N PHE A 69 5.97 -10.13 -1.91
CA PHE A 69 5.20 -10.18 -0.66
C PHE A 69 3.90 -10.94 -0.83
N ARG A 70 3.24 -10.81 -1.99
CA ARG A 70 2.02 -11.58 -2.25
C ARG A 70 2.29 -13.08 -2.36
N THR A 71 3.46 -13.46 -2.88
CA THR A 71 3.87 -14.86 -2.97
C THR A 71 4.30 -15.41 -1.62
N ALA A 72 5.11 -14.66 -0.87
CA ALA A 72 5.65 -15.11 0.42
C ALA A 72 4.62 -15.06 1.54
N TYR A 73 3.71 -14.09 1.50
CA TYR A 73 2.71 -13.86 2.56
C TYR A 73 1.32 -13.74 1.95
N PRO A 74 0.75 -14.84 1.43
CA PRO A 74 -0.51 -14.77 0.67
C PRO A 74 -1.72 -14.29 1.46
N ALA A 75 -1.69 -14.42 2.78
CA ALA A 75 -2.78 -13.94 3.64
C ALA A 75 -2.65 -12.46 4.02
N LEU A 76 -1.52 -11.83 3.71
CA LEU A 76 -1.26 -10.44 4.06
C LEU A 76 -1.64 -9.53 2.89
N PRO A 77 -2.70 -8.72 3.02
CA PRO A 77 -3.08 -7.81 1.94
C PRO A 77 -2.05 -6.69 1.78
N VAL A 78 -1.79 -6.34 0.51
CA VAL A 78 -0.91 -5.22 0.15
C VAL A 78 -1.72 -4.21 -0.65
N VAL A 79 -1.71 -2.95 -0.20
CA VAL A 79 -2.30 -1.83 -0.90
C VAL A 79 -1.16 -0.95 -1.41
N VAL A 80 -1.18 -0.64 -2.71
CA VAL A 80 -0.21 0.26 -3.32
C VAL A 80 -0.65 1.70 -3.07
N VAL A 81 0.27 2.54 -2.60
CA VAL A 81 0.07 3.98 -2.48
C VAL A 81 1.13 4.64 -3.35
N SER A 82 0.72 5.29 -4.43
CA SER A 82 1.65 5.74 -5.46
C SER A 82 1.41 7.18 -5.89
N ALA A 83 2.49 7.87 -6.26
CA ALA A 83 2.41 9.19 -6.88
C ALA A 83 1.81 9.10 -8.30
N SER A 84 1.89 7.93 -8.94
CA SER A 84 1.27 7.68 -10.24
C SER A 84 -0.21 7.34 -10.08
N ASP A 85 -1.02 7.78 -11.03
CA ASP A 85 -2.42 7.35 -11.17
C ASP A 85 -2.68 6.79 -12.57
N ARG A 86 -1.63 6.41 -13.27
CA ARG A 86 -1.73 5.88 -14.62
C ARG A 86 -2.47 4.55 -14.60
N THR A 87 -3.43 4.40 -15.51
CA THR A 87 -4.24 3.19 -15.64
C THR A 87 -3.37 1.95 -15.75
N SER A 88 -2.28 2.01 -16.52
CA SER A 88 -1.37 0.87 -16.67
C SER A 88 -0.72 0.45 -15.35
N ASP A 89 -0.38 1.39 -14.48
CA ASP A 89 0.21 1.09 -13.17
C ASP A 89 -0.84 0.48 -12.24
N VAL A 90 -2.07 0.99 -12.28
CA VAL A 90 -3.18 0.42 -11.49
C VAL A 90 -3.43 -1.03 -11.90
N ILE A 91 -3.58 -1.27 -13.20
CA ILE A 91 -3.86 -2.62 -13.71
C ILE A 91 -2.72 -3.57 -13.35
N ARG A 92 -1.47 -3.16 -13.55
CA ARG A 92 -0.30 -3.98 -13.23
C ARG A 92 -0.25 -4.33 -11.75
N SER A 93 -0.55 -3.37 -10.88
CA SER A 93 -0.57 -3.60 -9.43
C SER A 93 -1.60 -4.66 -9.05
N ILE A 94 -2.82 -4.54 -9.57
CA ILE A 94 -3.89 -5.50 -9.28
C ILE A 94 -3.53 -6.89 -9.85
N ASP A 95 -2.98 -6.95 -11.05
CA ASP A 95 -2.55 -8.21 -11.66
C ASP A 95 -1.46 -8.91 -10.85
N LEU A 96 -0.59 -8.16 -10.19
CA LEU A 96 0.44 -8.72 -9.32
C LEU A 96 -0.05 -9.07 -7.92
N GLY A 97 -1.33 -8.83 -7.64
CA GLY A 97 -1.96 -9.26 -6.41
C GLY A 97 -2.22 -8.16 -5.38
N ALA A 98 -2.05 -6.89 -5.75
CA ALA A 98 -2.43 -5.80 -4.85
C ALA A 98 -3.93 -5.85 -4.58
N MET A 99 -4.33 -5.63 -3.34
CA MET A 99 -5.73 -5.57 -2.95
C MET A 99 -6.29 -4.14 -3.07
N GLY A 100 -5.47 -3.19 -3.41
CA GLY A 100 -5.90 -1.82 -3.65
C GLY A 100 -4.79 -0.97 -4.23
N PHE A 101 -5.20 0.14 -4.84
CA PHE A 101 -4.30 1.16 -5.38
C PHE A 101 -4.87 2.53 -5.01
N VAL A 102 -4.10 3.30 -4.27
CA VAL A 102 -4.50 4.64 -3.82
C VAL A 102 -3.47 5.64 -4.33
N PRO A 103 -3.85 6.59 -5.20
CA PRO A 103 -2.95 7.68 -5.56
C PRO A 103 -2.61 8.54 -4.34
N LYS A 104 -1.35 8.93 -4.19
CA LYS A 104 -0.88 9.72 -3.03
C LYS A 104 -1.59 11.07 -2.89
N ARG A 105 -2.09 11.63 -4.00
CA ARG A 105 -2.84 12.88 -4.01
C ARG A 105 -4.29 12.75 -3.56
N SER A 106 -4.75 11.52 -3.33
CA SER A 106 -6.12 11.29 -2.88
C SER A 106 -6.36 11.89 -1.49
N SER A 107 -7.60 12.25 -1.22
CA SER A 107 -7.99 12.77 0.09
C SER A 107 -7.91 11.68 1.16
N ASN A 108 -7.89 12.09 2.42
CA ASN A 108 -7.94 11.17 3.54
C ASN A 108 -9.19 10.29 3.50
N ASP A 109 -10.32 10.83 3.06
CA ASP A 109 -11.58 10.08 2.95
C ASP A 109 -11.45 8.93 1.95
N VAL A 110 -10.77 9.17 0.83
CA VAL A 110 -10.51 8.13 -0.18
C VAL A 110 -9.62 7.05 0.40
N LEU A 111 -8.54 7.43 1.09
CA LEU A 111 -7.66 6.47 1.74
C LEU A 111 -8.42 5.63 2.77
N PHE A 112 -9.24 6.25 3.61
CA PHE A 112 -10.05 5.54 4.60
C PHE A 112 -11.01 4.55 3.95
N GLU A 113 -11.69 4.97 2.87
CA GLU A 113 -12.60 4.11 2.13
C GLU A 113 -11.87 2.90 1.56
N ALA A 114 -10.71 3.12 0.94
CA ALA A 114 -9.90 2.05 0.37
C ALA A 114 -9.48 1.05 1.45
N LEU A 115 -9.00 1.52 2.59
CA LEU A 115 -8.55 0.66 3.67
C LEU A 115 -9.71 -0.14 4.26
N ARG A 116 -10.88 0.46 4.46
CA ARG A 116 -12.06 -0.25 4.95
C ARG A 116 -12.48 -1.35 3.98
N MET A 117 -12.47 -1.06 2.68
CA MET A 117 -12.83 -2.04 1.67
C MET A 117 -11.88 -3.24 1.70
N VAL A 118 -10.57 -2.99 1.73
CA VAL A 118 -9.56 -4.04 1.76
C VAL A 118 -9.65 -4.86 3.04
N MET A 119 -9.86 -4.21 4.19
CA MET A 119 -9.98 -4.89 5.48
C MET A 119 -11.24 -5.77 5.56
N SER A 120 -12.26 -5.47 4.79
CA SER A 120 -13.46 -6.32 4.68
C SER A 120 -13.34 -7.41 3.61
N GLY A 121 -12.18 -7.55 2.98
CA GLY A 121 -11.92 -8.60 1.99
C GLY A 121 -12.14 -8.17 0.54
N GLY A 122 -12.43 -6.90 0.30
CA GLY A 122 -12.63 -6.37 -1.05
C GLY A 122 -11.33 -5.87 -1.69
N ILE A 123 -11.47 -5.40 -2.92
CA ILE A 123 -10.38 -4.80 -3.68
C ILE A 123 -10.78 -3.37 -4.01
N TYR A 124 -9.92 -2.41 -3.70
CA TYR A 124 -10.15 -1.01 -4.04
C TYR A 124 -9.39 -0.63 -5.30
N VAL A 125 -10.10 -0.07 -6.27
CA VAL A 125 -9.53 0.47 -7.50
C VAL A 125 -9.99 1.92 -7.63
N PRO A 126 -9.07 2.88 -7.88
CA PRO A 126 -9.47 4.27 -8.04
C PRO A 126 -10.29 4.45 -9.31
N PRO A 127 -11.14 5.48 -9.39
CA PRO A 127 -11.81 5.80 -10.64
C PRO A 127 -10.80 6.00 -11.75
N MET A 128 -11.03 5.36 -12.89
CA MET A 128 -10.16 5.44 -14.06
C MET A 128 -10.96 5.94 -15.24
N ASN A 129 -10.38 6.87 -15.97
CA ASN A 129 -11.02 7.41 -17.16
C ASN A 129 -10.54 6.68 -18.42
N LEU A 130 -11.05 5.47 -18.60
CA LEU A 130 -10.62 4.61 -19.71
C LEU A 130 -10.93 5.19 -21.07
N GLY A 131 -11.94 6.07 -21.17
CA GLY A 131 -12.30 6.71 -22.44
C GLY A 131 -11.26 7.72 -22.92
N ASP A 132 -10.42 8.23 -22.03
CA ASP A 132 -9.37 9.21 -22.36
C ASP A 132 -8.01 8.56 -22.59
N GLU A 133 -7.90 7.27 -22.42
CA GLU A 133 -6.66 6.55 -22.66
C GLU A 133 -6.41 6.41 -24.16
N PRO A 134 -5.24 6.83 -24.64
CA PRO A 134 -4.90 6.67 -26.06
C PRO A 134 -4.70 5.21 -26.45
#